data_2362c2a9d6bbf3d1dee76eaf09029243
#
_entry.id   2362c2a9d6bbf3d1dee76eaf09029243
#
_cell.length_a   1.000
_cell.length_b   1.000
_cell.length_c   1.000
_cell.angle_alpha   90.00
_cell.angle_beta   90.00
_cell.angle_gamma   90.00
#
_symmetry.space_group_name_H-M   'P 1'
#
loop_
_entity.id
_entity.type
_entity.pdbx_description
1 polymer ?
#
loop_
_entity_poly.entity_id
_entity_poly.type
_entity_poly.pdbx_seq_one_letter_code
_entity_poly.pdbx_strand_id
1 'polypeptide(L)'
;MTSTAQSALQWQAAETTAKRITEKWNKPGEPGGAITLFDSKTLRAYATGGLSNLTTTEPFSVDSVVRYASVTKHIFAALALLRSDAGLSLSDTLGQYLPQLKAPMAQVTIGQALDMTGGLPDVRETLSLLGVSVYNVSEVGAIMDFLAQDGALNFPAGTEISYSNTGYRLVEEILKQKGILFEDLLQKHIAQPLDIAFHAPETWFDIVHGLVPGYWQDATGWKTAVAGLHLSASGSLTGSVRSLSVWLQSLLSNTGPGAGVLKTLTQQRYLNGDIPSAYGLGTTSSQIGEHTVYGHGGSHAGYKTYFLLHPELDAGVALVSNREDTTAYTHALEVMSALLAAPLPPRSNALPDGLYASTAEPYWLKVSNGTASYLGSADNLYQGADAEEAITLSAHMPMRLRWDGKAIQGEIGHASRYFTPVVPNDCLKMVQGRWYHPESKAAFDIEGDQLRIGVGTLRACGQLTSLGAGRLLVELPDGPWKKNFCLYFQGYSVRLVSNRSRVLNFRRDECRISWPTTK
;
A
#
# COMPACT_ATOMS: atom_id res chain seq x y z
N MET A 1 41.50 -13.32 5.46
CA MET A 1 40.32 -14.19 5.55
C MET A 1 39.84 -14.14 6.99
N THR A 2 39.04 -13.16 7.34
CA THR A 2 38.40 -13.06 8.64
C THR A 2 37.07 -13.81 8.51
N SER A 3 36.97 -14.98 9.13
CA SER A 3 35.75 -15.70 9.38
C SER A 3 34.86 -14.79 10.23
N THR A 4 33.89 -14.12 9.64
CA THR A 4 32.76 -13.54 10.38
C THR A 4 32.01 -14.72 10.99
N ALA A 5 32.14 -14.89 12.30
CA ALA A 5 31.31 -15.82 13.05
C ALA A 5 29.84 -15.45 12.76
N GLN A 6 29.15 -16.31 12.02
CA GLN A 6 27.74 -16.19 11.73
C GLN A 6 27.02 -16.16 13.11
N SER A 7 26.53 -15.00 13.54
CA SER A 7 25.87 -14.87 14.84
C SER A 7 24.67 -15.81 14.83
N ALA A 8 24.57 -16.68 15.84
CA ALA A 8 23.46 -17.62 15.96
C ALA A 8 22.15 -16.83 16.08
N LEU A 9 21.10 -17.24 15.34
CA LEU A 9 19.76 -16.64 15.43
C LEU A 9 19.21 -16.67 16.86
N GLN A 10 18.68 -15.54 17.30
CA GLN A 10 18.21 -15.33 18.67
C GLN A 10 16.71 -15.62 18.79
N TRP A 11 16.30 -16.86 18.59
CA TRP A 11 14.88 -17.29 18.59
C TRP A 11 14.14 -16.88 19.86
N GLN A 12 14.78 -17.02 21.04
CA GLN A 12 14.18 -16.64 22.32
C GLN A 12 13.95 -15.13 22.45
N ALA A 13 14.87 -14.31 21.95
CA ALA A 13 14.72 -12.85 21.96
C ALA A 13 13.59 -12.41 21.02
N ALA A 14 13.50 -13.03 19.83
CA ALA A 14 12.43 -12.78 18.87
C ALA A 14 11.06 -13.21 19.43
N GLU A 15 10.97 -14.38 20.07
CA GLU A 15 9.74 -14.84 20.74
C GLU A 15 9.30 -13.89 21.85
N THR A 16 10.23 -13.45 22.68
CA THR A 16 9.96 -12.46 23.76
C THR A 16 9.44 -11.15 23.16
N THR A 17 10.02 -10.69 22.04
CA THR A 17 9.57 -9.49 21.34
C THR A 17 8.17 -9.67 20.76
N ALA A 18 7.88 -10.81 20.13
CA ALA A 18 6.56 -11.14 19.61
C ALA A 18 5.49 -11.18 20.71
N LYS A 19 5.79 -11.80 21.86
CA LYS A 19 4.91 -11.82 23.03
C LYS A 19 4.62 -10.41 23.54
N ARG A 20 5.65 -9.58 23.71
CA ARG A 20 5.51 -8.18 24.15
C ARG A 20 4.61 -7.37 23.22
N ILE A 21 4.64 -7.63 21.91
CA ILE A 21 3.77 -6.98 20.93
C ILE A 21 2.33 -7.46 21.09
N THR A 22 2.11 -8.77 21.11
CA THR A 22 0.75 -9.35 21.15
C THR A 22 0.07 -9.13 22.50
N GLU A 23 0.80 -9.07 23.62
CA GLU A 23 0.27 -8.74 24.93
C GLU A 23 -0.41 -7.36 25.00
N LYS A 24 0.02 -6.40 24.19
CA LYS A 24 -0.63 -5.09 24.11
C LYS A 24 -2.04 -5.15 23.53
N TRP A 25 -2.39 -6.22 22.83
CA TRP A 25 -3.71 -6.47 22.28
C TRP A 25 -4.65 -7.22 23.26
N ASN A 26 -4.11 -7.75 24.38
CA ASN A 26 -4.87 -8.47 25.41
C ASN A 26 -5.65 -7.53 26.32
N LYS A 27 -6.39 -6.59 25.74
CA LYS A 27 -7.31 -5.74 26.49
C LYS A 27 -8.74 -6.27 26.32
N PRO A 28 -9.58 -6.17 27.38
CA PRO A 28 -10.95 -6.65 27.29
C PRO A 28 -11.72 -6.04 26.12
N GLY A 29 -12.32 -6.89 25.27
CA GLY A 29 -13.15 -6.43 24.15
C GLY A 29 -12.36 -5.82 22.98
N GLU A 30 -11.06 -6.05 22.86
CA GLU A 30 -10.26 -5.58 21.73
C GLU A 30 -9.93 -6.71 20.74
N PRO A 31 -9.91 -6.41 19.41
CA PRO A 31 -9.44 -7.36 18.40
C PRO A 31 -7.93 -7.58 18.53
N GLY A 32 -7.41 -8.56 17.81
CA GLY A 32 -6.05 -8.98 18.02
C GLY A 32 -5.27 -9.39 16.78
N GLY A 33 -4.37 -10.32 16.98
CA GLY A 33 -3.52 -10.83 15.93
C GLY A 33 -2.58 -11.93 16.41
N ALA A 34 -1.74 -12.39 15.48
CA ALA A 34 -0.76 -13.43 15.73
C ALA A 34 0.56 -13.14 15.00
N ILE A 35 1.66 -13.56 15.61
CA ILE A 35 3.02 -13.48 15.05
C ILE A 35 3.61 -14.89 15.09
N THR A 36 4.23 -15.32 14.00
CA THR A 36 4.93 -16.61 13.89
C THR A 36 6.39 -16.40 13.57
N LEU A 37 7.23 -17.29 14.10
CA LEU A 37 8.67 -17.40 13.87
C LEU A 37 8.95 -18.79 13.32
N PHE A 38 9.66 -18.91 12.22
CA PHE A 38 9.87 -20.19 11.54
C PHE A 38 11.20 -20.24 10.78
N ASP A 39 11.70 -21.44 10.58
CA ASP A 39 12.68 -21.77 9.54
C ASP A 39 12.01 -22.60 8.44
N SER A 40 12.77 -23.06 7.45
CA SER A 40 12.27 -23.84 6.31
C SER A 40 11.58 -25.15 6.70
N LYS A 41 11.76 -25.64 7.93
CA LYS A 41 11.27 -26.95 8.38
C LYS A 41 10.26 -26.87 9.51
N THR A 42 10.38 -25.85 10.36
CA THR A 42 9.72 -25.82 11.67
C THR A 42 9.11 -24.46 11.97
N LEU A 43 7.89 -24.48 12.47
CA LEU A 43 7.33 -23.33 13.20
C LEU A 43 8.00 -23.28 14.58
N ARG A 44 8.96 -22.38 14.78
CA ARG A 44 9.81 -22.30 15.97
C ARG A 44 9.09 -21.75 17.20
N ALA A 45 8.28 -20.72 16.98
CA ALA A 45 7.50 -20.10 18.03
C ALA A 45 6.32 -19.31 17.43
N TYR A 46 5.36 -18.98 18.28
CA TYR A 46 4.31 -18.04 17.93
C TYR A 46 3.83 -17.26 19.17
N ALA A 47 3.21 -16.13 18.94
CA ALA A 47 2.54 -15.33 19.95
C ALA A 47 1.20 -14.84 19.41
N THR A 48 0.18 -14.82 20.26
CA THR A 48 -1.18 -14.35 19.93
C THR A 48 -1.68 -13.40 21.00
N GLY A 49 -2.59 -12.52 20.66
CA GLY A 49 -3.25 -11.62 21.61
C GLY A 49 -4.55 -11.06 21.05
N GLY A 50 -5.44 -10.63 21.94
CA GLY A 50 -6.74 -10.09 21.61
C GLY A 50 -7.74 -11.12 21.09
N LEU A 51 -8.86 -10.64 20.55
CA LEU A 51 -9.99 -11.45 20.10
C LEU A 51 -10.03 -11.54 18.57
N SER A 52 -10.35 -12.73 18.06
CA SER A 52 -10.66 -12.96 16.64
C SER A 52 -12.06 -12.47 16.29
N ASN A 53 -12.99 -12.49 17.26
CA ASN A 53 -14.36 -12.04 17.08
C ASN A 53 -14.86 -11.35 18.35
N LEU A 54 -15.22 -10.08 18.26
CA LEU A 54 -15.67 -9.29 19.40
C LEU A 54 -17.09 -9.66 19.86
N THR A 55 -17.91 -10.26 18.99
CA THR A 55 -19.28 -10.67 19.32
C THR A 55 -19.30 -11.98 20.10
N THR A 56 -18.49 -12.96 19.68
CA THR A 56 -18.42 -14.28 20.31
C THR A 56 -17.34 -14.35 21.39
N THR A 57 -16.49 -13.31 21.51
CA THR A 57 -15.35 -13.26 22.41
C THR A 57 -14.32 -14.39 22.24
N GLU A 58 -14.21 -14.89 21.00
CA GLU A 58 -13.22 -15.90 20.66
C GLU A 58 -11.81 -15.31 20.67
N PRO A 59 -10.83 -15.98 21.34
CA PRO A 59 -9.44 -15.56 21.28
C PRO A 59 -8.87 -15.61 19.85
N PHE A 60 -7.97 -14.70 19.52
CA PHE A 60 -7.22 -14.81 18.27
C PHE A 60 -6.21 -15.96 18.34
N SER A 61 -6.13 -16.76 17.28
CA SER A 61 -5.23 -17.91 17.19
C SER A 61 -4.38 -17.85 15.91
N VAL A 62 -3.36 -18.70 15.82
CA VAL A 62 -2.57 -18.87 14.60
C VAL A 62 -3.36 -19.45 13.43
N ASP A 63 -4.52 -20.01 13.71
CA ASP A 63 -5.44 -20.61 12.73
C ASP A 63 -6.60 -19.66 12.36
N SER A 64 -6.71 -18.49 12.97
CA SER A 64 -7.68 -17.47 12.62
C SER A 64 -7.45 -16.98 11.17
N VAL A 65 -8.46 -17.15 10.32
CA VAL A 65 -8.39 -16.77 8.91
C VAL A 65 -8.64 -15.28 8.76
N VAL A 66 -7.75 -14.59 8.06
CA VAL A 66 -7.82 -13.15 7.80
C VAL A 66 -7.68 -12.85 6.31
N ARG A 67 -7.92 -11.61 5.91
CA ARG A 67 -7.57 -11.10 4.59
C ARG A 67 -6.12 -10.63 4.61
N TYR A 68 -5.28 -11.23 3.74
CA TYR A 68 -3.85 -10.88 3.67
C TYR A 68 -3.58 -9.58 2.93
N ALA A 69 -4.57 -9.05 2.24
CA ALA A 69 -4.41 -7.84 1.42
C ALA A 69 -3.20 -7.97 0.46
N SER A 70 -2.35 -6.96 0.38
CA SER A 70 -1.27 -6.89 -0.61
C SER A 70 -0.18 -7.95 -0.47
N VAL A 71 -0.14 -8.74 0.58
CA VAL A 71 0.68 -9.96 0.64
C VAL A 71 0.32 -10.92 -0.51
N THR A 72 -0.90 -10.84 -1.05
CA THR A 72 -1.34 -11.54 -2.26
C THR A 72 -0.38 -11.34 -3.44
N LYS A 73 0.22 -10.15 -3.58
CA LYS A 73 1.01 -9.76 -4.76
C LYS A 73 2.17 -10.70 -5.08
N HIS A 74 2.91 -11.15 -4.07
CA HIS A 74 4.05 -12.05 -4.30
C HIS A 74 3.61 -13.43 -4.79
N ILE A 75 2.48 -13.94 -4.26
CA ILE A 75 1.90 -15.22 -4.70
C ILE A 75 1.37 -15.09 -6.12
N PHE A 76 0.62 -14.02 -6.42
CA PHE A 76 0.12 -13.80 -7.77
C PHE A 76 1.26 -13.65 -8.79
N ALA A 77 2.28 -12.84 -8.50
CA ALA A 77 3.42 -12.68 -9.39
C ALA A 77 4.13 -14.01 -9.66
N ALA A 78 4.33 -14.84 -8.61
CA ALA A 78 4.90 -16.17 -8.76
C ALA A 78 4.07 -17.07 -9.67
N LEU A 79 2.76 -17.12 -9.46
CA LEU A 79 1.85 -17.94 -10.26
C LEU A 79 1.75 -17.44 -11.69
N ALA A 80 1.60 -16.14 -11.90
CA ALA A 80 1.51 -15.54 -13.23
C ALA A 80 2.74 -15.78 -14.08
N LEU A 81 3.93 -15.65 -13.49
CA LEU A 81 5.21 -15.74 -14.21
C LEU A 81 5.74 -17.17 -14.35
N LEU A 82 5.51 -18.03 -13.36
CA LEU A 82 6.14 -19.35 -13.27
C LEU A 82 5.20 -20.53 -13.48
N ARG A 83 3.89 -20.35 -13.37
CA ARG A 83 2.92 -21.46 -13.32
C ARG A 83 1.69 -21.29 -14.22
N SER A 84 1.51 -20.11 -14.82
CA SER A 84 0.28 -19.85 -15.59
C SER A 84 0.30 -20.42 -17.00
N ASP A 85 1.45 -20.79 -17.54
CA ASP A 85 1.68 -21.17 -18.95
C ASP A 85 1.16 -20.10 -19.94
N ALA A 86 0.94 -18.88 -19.47
CA ALA A 86 0.41 -17.77 -20.29
C ALA A 86 1.42 -17.17 -21.27
N GLY A 87 2.70 -17.55 -21.14
CA GLY A 87 3.78 -17.04 -21.99
C GLY A 87 4.10 -15.57 -21.77
N LEU A 88 3.84 -15.02 -20.58
CA LEU A 88 4.09 -13.61 -20.27
C LEU A 88 5.58 -13.34 -20.12
N SER A 89 6.04 -12.28 -20.79
CA SER A 89 7.38 -11.72 -20.59
C SER A 89 7.29 -10.42 -19.79
N LEU A 90 8.28 -10.17 -18.91
CA LEU A 90 8.37 -8.90 -18.19
C LEU A 90 8.58 -7.69 -19.13
N SER A 91 9.06 -7.91 -20.34
CA SER A 91 9.25 -6.88 -21.38
C SER A 91 8.01 -6.64 -22.24
N ASP A 92 7.00 -7.51 -22.19
CA ASP A 92 5.75 -7.31 -22.92
C ASP A 92 5.02 -6.09 -22.40
N THR A 93 4.39 -5.32 -23.29
CA THR A 93 3.58 -4.17 -22.89
C THR A 93 2.15 -4.58 -22.57
N LEU A 94 1.51 -3.85 -21.66
CA LEU A 94 0.10 -4.08 -21.31
C LEU A 94 -0.82 -4.01 -22.54
N GLY A 95 -0.58 -3.06 -23.45
CA GLY A 95 -1.37 -2.88 -24.68
C GLY A 95 -1.30 -4.03 -25.67
N GLN A 96 -0.27 -4.89 -25.62
CA GLN A 96 -0.20 -6.11 -26.44
C GLN A 96 -1.31 -7.10 -26.11
N TYR A 97 -1.74 -7.12 -24.86
CA TYR A 97 -2.77 -8.04 -24.35
C TYR A 97 -4.11 -7.33 -24.08
N LEU A 98 -4.08 -6.04 -23.78
CA LEU A 98 -5.25 -5.22 -23.44
C LEU A 98 -5.36 -4.04 -24.42
N PRO A 99 -5.80 -4.30 -25.68
CA PRO A 99 -5.79 -3.30 -26.75
C PRO A 99 -6.74 -2.12 -26.50
N GLN A 100 -7.67 -2.22 -25.55
CA GLN A 100 -8.53 -1.13 -25.12
C GLN A 100 -7.80 -0.04 -24.31
N LEU A 101 -6.63 -0.33 -23.75
CA LEU A 101 -5.84 0.65 -23.02
C LEU A 101 -5.26 1.70 -23.98
N LYS A 102 -5.21 2.94 -23.52
CA LYS A 102 -4.62 4.06 -24.28
C LYS A 102 -3.16 4.30 -23.89
N ALA A 103 -2.38 4.85 -24.79
CA ALA A 103 -1.05 5.36 -24.50
C ALA A 103 -1.14 6.61 -23.57
N PRO A 104 -0.16 6.82 -22.66
CA PRO A 104 1.04 6.01 -22.44
C PRO A 104 0.84 4.73 -21.59
N MET A 105 -0.30 4.53 -20.92
CA MET A 105 -0.56 3.36 -20.07
C MET A 105 -0.38 2.04 -20.83
N ALA A 106 -0.86 1.95 -22.07
CA ALA A 106 -0.69 0.78 -22.92
C ALA A 106 0.78 0.40 -23.18
N GLN A 107 1.72 1.33 -23.04
CA GLN A 107 3.15 1.14 -23.27
C GLN A 107 3.91 0.66 -22.02
N VAL A 108 3.29 0.70 -20.85
CA VAL A 108 3.86 0.17 -19.61
C VAL A 108 4.10 -1.33 -19.76
N THR A 109 5.28 -1.81 -19.38
CA THR A 109 5.59 -3.23 -19.45
C THR A 109 5.00 -4.01 -18.27
N ILE A 110 4.81 -5.32 -18.43
CA ILE A 110 4.38 -6.21 -17.34
C ILE A 110 5.35 -6.10 -16.16
N GLY A 111 6.66 -6.05 -16.43
CA GLY A 111 7.66 -5.84 -15.39
C GLY A 111 7.45 -4.55 -14.61
N GLN A 112 7.26 -3.42 -15.30
CA GLN A 112 7.00 -2.12 -14.68
C GLN A 112 5.65 -2.07 -13.93
N ALA A 113 4.65 -2.80 -14.41
CA ALA A 113 3.36 -2.93 -13.73
C ALA A 113 3.48 -3.68 -12.39
N LEU A 114 4.34 -4.71 -12.33
CA LEU A 114 4.53 -5.55 -11.15
C LEU A 114 5.56 -4.98 -10.15
N ASP A 115 6.57 -4.22 -10.63
CA ASP A 115 7.64 -3.66 -9.80
C ASP A 115 7.41 -2.20 -9.37
N MET A 116 6.21 -1.66 -9.58
CA MET A 116 5.77 -0.33 -9.16
C MET A 116 6.46 0.86 -9.86
N THR A 117 7.18 0.63 -10.97
CA THR A 117 7.87 1.69 -11.73
C THR A 117 7.07 2.19 -12.93
N GLY A 118 5.88 1.62 -13.19
CA GLY A 118 5.09 1.93 -14.38
C GLY A 118 4.38 3.28 -14.38
N GLY A 119 4.37 4.01 -13.27
CA GLY A 119 3.62 5.27 -13.17
C GLY A 119 2.10 5.12 -13.20
N LEU A 120 1.58 3.90 -13.10
CA LEU A 120 0.15 3.60 -13.17
C LEU A 120 -0.60 4.24 -11.99
N PRO A 121 -1.61 5.10 -12.24
CA PRO A 121 -2.47 5.59 -11.17
C PRO A 121 -3.14 4.41 -10.46
N ASP A 122 -3.15 4.43 -9.13
CA ASP A 122 -3.87 3.43 -8.35
C ASP A 122 -5.39 3.61 -8.54
N VAL A 123 -6.05 2.60 -9.07
CA VAL A 123 -7.48 2.66 -9.39
C VAL A 123 -8.34 2.97 -8.17
N ARG A 124 -8.02 2.36 -7.01
CA ARG A 124 -8.76 2.57 -5.77
C ARG A 124 -8.64 4.01 -5.28
N GLU A 125 -7.42 4.55 -5.31
CA GLU A 125 -7.17 5.93 -4.90
C GLU A 125 -7.80 6.92 -5.89
N THR A 126 -7.70 6.66 -7.19
CA THR A 126 -8.34 7.48 -8.23
C THR A 126 -9.85 7.53 -8.07
N LEU A 127 -10.52 6.38 -7.87
CA LEU A 127 -11.96 6.33 -7.59
C LEU A 127 -12.32 7.08 -6.30
N SER A 128 -11.48 6.95 -5.28
CA SER A 128 -11.65 7.67 -4.02
C SER A 128 -11.62 9.19 -4.19
N LEU A 129 -10.71 9.72 -5.02
CA LEU A 129 -10.63 11.15 -5.36
C LEU A 129 -11.83 11.63 -6.19
N LEU A 130 -12.52 10.74 -6.90
CA LEU A 130 -13.77 11.03 -7.58
C LEU A 130 -15.00 11.02 -6.65
N GLY A 131 -14.79 10.76 -5.35
CA GLY A 131 -15.86 10.73 -4.35
C GLY A 131 -16.44 9.35 -4.06
N VAL A 132 -15.86 8.28 -4.63
CA VAL A 132 -16.28 6.90 -4.33
C VAL A 132 -15.80 6.53 -2.91
N SER A 133 -16.75 6.17 -2.04
CA SER A 133 -16.43 5.71 -0.68
C SER A 133 -15.88 4.29 -0.67
N VAL A 134 -15.12 3.95 0.37
CA VAL A 134 -14.66 2.58 0.65
C VAL A 134 -15.80 1.55 0.66
N TYR A 135 -17.01 1.97 0.99
CA TYR A 135 -18.20 1.12 1.08
C TYR A 135 -18.92 0.88 -0.26
N ASN A 136 -18.57 1.63 -1.32
CA ASN A 136 -19.23 1.48 -2.61
C ASN A 136 -18.80 0.18 -3.28
N VAL A 137 -19.78 -0.58 -3.74
CA VAL A 137 -19.57 -1.80 -4.53
C VAL A 137 -19.19 -1.42 -5.96
N SER A 138 -18.23 -2.13 -6.52
CA SER A 138 -17.80 -1.94 -7.91
C SER A 138 -17.60 -3.29 -8.59
N GLU A 139 -17.94 -3.32 -9.88
CA GLU A 139 -17.80 -4.49 -10.75
C GLU A 139 -16.48 -4.42 -11.52
N VAL A 140 -15.87 -5.59 -11.81
CA VAL A 140 -14.58 -5.65 -12.51
C VAL A 140 -14.66 -5.05 -13.92
N GLY A 141 -15.74 -5.30 -14.68
CA GLY A 141 -15.94 -4.74 -16.00
C GLY A 141 -15.97 -3.21 -15.99
N ALA A 142 -16.74 -2.62 -15.06
CA ALA A 142 -16.80 -1.16 -14.90
C ALA A 142 -15.44 -0.55 -14.51
N ILE A 143 -14.64 -1.25 -13.70
CA ILE A 143 -13.28 -0.83 -13.36
C ILE A 143 -12.39 -0.86 -14.61
N MET A 144 -12.48 -1.91 -15.42
CA MET A 144 -11.67 -2.03 -16.66
C MET A 144 -12.05 -0.97 -17.69
N ASP A 145 -13.35 -0.70 -17.87
CA ASP A 145 -13.85 0.38 -18.72
C ASP A 145 -13.34 1.74 -18.24
N PHE A 146 -13.34 1.98 -16.94
CA PHE A 146 -12.82 3.22 -16.35
C PHE A 146 -11.30 3.38 -16.62
N LEU A 147 -10.50 2.32 -16.44
CA LEU A 147 -9.07 2.36 -16.72
C LEU A 147 -8.76 2.57 -18.21
N ALA A 148 -9.64 2.11 -19.11
CA ALA A 148 -9.48 2.30 -20.54
C ALA A 148 -9.86 3.71 -21.04
N GLN A 149 -10.52 4.54 -20.22
CA GLN A 149 -10.99 5.88 -20.65
C GLN A 149 -9.83 6.86 -20.83
N ASP A 150 -8.83 6.81 -19.94
CA ASP A 150 -7.68 7.70 -19.95
C ASP A 150 -6.40 6.87 -19.81
N GLY A 151 -5.42 7.16 -20.66
CA GLY A 151 -4.12 6.48 -20.63
C GLY A 151 -3.06 7.20 -19.78
N ALA A 152 -3.43 8.20 -18.99
CA ALA A 152 -2.50 9.02 -18.25
C ALA A 152 -1.72 8.23 -17.18
N LEU A 153 -0.47 8.62 -16.97
CA LEU A 153 0.40 8.11 -15.92
C LEU A 153 0.69 9.20 -14.88
N ASN A 154 0.95 8.81 -13.64
CA ASN A 154 1.38 9.73 -12.58
C ASN A 154 2.74 10.38 -12.89
N PHE A 155 3.60 9.65 -13.59
CA PHE A 155 4.94 10.06 -14.05
C PHE A 155 5.36 9.13 -15.22
N PRO A 156 6.37 9.50 -16.01
CA PRO A 156 6.88 8.62 -17.08
C PRO A 156 7.36 7.28 -16.54
N ALA A 157 6.97 6.18 -17.16
CA ALA A 157 7.33 4.84 -16.71
C ALA A 157 8.85 4.68 -16.56
N GLY A 158 9.29 4.08 -15.45
CA GLY A 158 10.69 3.86 -15.12
C GLY A 158 11.40 5.02 -14.42
N THR A 159 10.72 6.15 -14.12
CA THR A 159 11.38 7.32 -13.52
C THR A 159 11.24 7.43 -12.00
N GLU A 160 10.19 6.82 -11.45
CA GLU A 160 9.91 6.81 -10.01
C GLU A 160 9.37 5.46 -9.57
N ILE A 161 9.36 5.21 -8.27
CA ILE A 161 8.53 4.18 -7.63
C ILE A 161 7.31 4.84 -7.02
N SER A 162 6.12 4.35 -7.39
CA SER A 162 4.87 4.66 -6.72
C SER A 162 3.98 3.42 -6.66
N TYR A 163 3.63 3.04 -5.46
CA TYR A 163 2.80 1.85 -5.22
C TYR A 163 1.45 1.95 -5.92
N SER A 164 1.08 0.91 -6.68
CA SER A 164 -0.18 0.86 -7.41
C SER A 164 -0.75 -0.57 -7.46
N ASN A 165 -2.04 -0.70 -7.16
CA ASN A 165 -2.77 -1.94 -7.32
C ASN A 165 -3.17 -2.20 -8.78
N THR A 166 -3.17 -1.17 -9.60
CA THR A 166 -3.65 -1.23 -11.00
C THR A 166 -2.83 -2.20 -11.83
N GLY A 167 -1.50 -2.21 -11.68
CA GLY A 167 -0.63 -3.12 -12.44
C GLY A 167 -0.98 -4.59 -12.24
N TYR A 168 -1.18 -5.01 -11.00
CA TYR A 168 -1.57 -6.38 -10.66
C TYR A 168 -2.96 -6.75 -11.18
N ARG A 169 -3.92 -5.81 -11.10
CA ARG A 169 -5.25 -6.00 -11.69
C ARG A 169 -5.20 -6.17 -13.20
N LEU A 170 -4.41 -5.35 -13.90
CA LEU A 170 -4.27 -5.46 -15.36
C LEU A 170 -3.60 -6.77 -15.77
N VAL A 171 -2.58 -7.23 -15.05
CA VAL A 171 -1.95 -8.54 -15.34
C VAL A 171 -2.92 -9.69 -15.03
N GLU A 172 -3.72 -9.60 -13.98
CA GLU A 172 -4.79 -10.58 -13.72
C GLU A 172 -5.82 -10.61 -14.86
N GLU A 173 -6.22 -9.45 -15.38
CA GLU A 173 -7.15 -9.37 -16.50
C GLU A 173 -6.57 -10.02 -17.77
N ILE A 174 -5.28 -9.86 -18.03
CA ILE A 174 -4.59 -10.57 -19.11
C ILE A 174 -4.73 -12.09 -18.96
N LEU A 175 -4.56 -12.62 -17.75
CA LEU A 175 -4.74 -14.06 -17.49
C LEU A 175 -6.19 -14.49 -17.67
N LYS A 176 -7.16 -13.71 -17.17
CA LYS A 176 -8.59 -13.98 -17.32
C LYS A 176 -9.01 -14.07 -18.78
N GLN A 177 -8.52 -13.16 -19.65
CA GLN A 177 -8.78 -13.20 -21.09
C GLN A 177 -8.20 -14.45 -21.78
N LYS A 178 -7.18 -15.07 -21.18
CA LYS A 178 -6.63 -16.37 -21.62
C LYS A 178 -7.35 -17.57 -20.99
N GLY A 179 -8.43 -17.35 -20.22
CA GLY A 179 -9.16 -18.39 -19.51
C GLY A 179 -8.44 -18.92 -18.26
N ILE A 180 -7.49 -18.18 -17.71
CA ILE A 180 -6.68 -18.57 -16.56
C ILE A 180 -7.15 -17.77 -15.34
N LEU A 181 -7.69 -18.44 -14.33
CA LEU A 181 -8.17 -17.81 -13.10
C LEU A 181 -7.11 -17.90 -11.99
N PHE A 182 -6.99 -16.83 -11.22
CA PHE A 182 -6.03 -16.78 -10.12
C PHE A 182 -6.33 -17.83 -9.04
N GLU A 183 -7.61 -18.01 -8.67
CA GLU A 183 -8.02 -19.03 -7.70
C GLU A 183 -7.63 -20.45 -8.17
N ASP A 184 -7.81 -20.77 -9.45
CA ASP A 184 -7.47 -22.10 -9.98
C ASP A 184 -5.95 -22.35 -9.93
N LEU A 185 -5.15 -21.35 -10.29
CA LEU A 185 -3.69 -21.43 -10.18
C LEU A 185 -3.26 -21.60 -8.70
N LEU A 186 -3.88 -20.84 -7.80
CA LEU A 186 -3.60 -20.87 -6.37
C LEU A 186 -3.88 -22.27 -5.80
N GLN A 187 -5.05 -22.82 -6.08
CA GLN A 187 -5.44 -24.15 -5.62
C GLN A 187 -4.51 -25.22 -6.16
N LYS A 188 -4.31 -25.25 -7.49
CA LYS A 188 -3.51 -26.28 -8.17
C LYS A 188 -2.04 -26.28 -7.76
N HIS A 189 -1.43 -25.12 -7.64
CA HIS A 189 0.03 -25.01 -7.51
C HIS A 189 0.53 -24.71 -6.10
N ILE A 190 -0.35 -24.27 -5.17
CA ILE A 190 0.05 -23.89 -3.82
C ILE A 190 -0.83 -24.57 -2.76
N ALA A 191 -2.12 -24.26 -2.74
CA ALA A 191 -2.99 -24.64 -1.62
C ALA A 191 -3.12 -26.16 -1.47
N GLN A 192 -3.48 -26.87 -2.53
CA GLN A 192 -3.60 -28.33 -2.49
C GLN A 192 -2.25 -29.03 -2.25
N PRO A 193 -1.15 -28.69 -2.95
CA PRO A 193 0.15 -29.36 -2.71
C PRO A 193 0.72 -29.14 -1.31
N LEU A 194 0.39 -28.04 -0.64
CA LEU A 194 0.85 -27.73 0.72
C LEU A 194 -0.18 -28.10 1.81
N ASP A 195 -1.36 -28.56 1.42
CA ASP A 195 -2.48 -28.84 2.32
C ASP A 195 -2.82 -27.64 3.22
N ILE A 196 -2.96 -26.44 2.60
CA ILE A 196 -3.29 -25.20 3.29
C ILE A 196 -4.55 -24.54 2.73
N ALA A 197 -5.30 -23.89 3.60
CA ALA A 197 -6.54 -23.19 3.23
C ALA A 197 -6.25 -21.75 2.77
N PHE A 198 -5.85 -21.60 1.50
CA PHE A 198 -5.80 -20.31 0.83
C PHE A 198 -6.97 -20.16 -0.12
N HIS A 199 -7.59 -18.98 -0.15
CA HIS A 199 -8.62 -18.60 -1.12
C HIS A 199 -8.41 -17.17 -1.59
N ALA A 200 -8.79 -16.90 -2.83
CA ALA A 200 -8.72 -15.59 -3.46
C ALA A 200 -10.12 -15.11 -3.90
N PRO A 201 -11.01 -14.70 -2.96
CA PRO A 201 -12.35 -14.24 -3.28
C PRO A 201 -12.30 -12.98 -4.17
N GLU A 202 -13.27 -12.83 -5.06
CA GLU A 202 -13.35 -11.67 -5.97
C GLU A 202 -14.06 -10.47 -5.32
N THR A 203 -14.89 -10.72 -4.31
CA THR A 203 -15.59 -9.66 -3.58
C THR A 203 -15.40 -9.77 -2.08
N TRP A 204 -15.66 -8.67 -1.37
CA TRP A 204 -15.65 -8.69 0.09
C TRP A 204 -16.76 -9.56 0.69
N PHE A 205 -17.81 -9.78 -0.09
CA PHE A 205 -19.03 -10.47 0.31
C PHE A 205 -19.00 -11.97 0.04
N ASP A 206 -17.99 -12.47 -0.66
CA ASP A 206 -17.82 -13.91 -0.90
C ASP A 206 -17.58 -14.62 0.43
N ILE A 207 -18.19 -15.81 0.56
CA ILE A 207 -18.06 -16.59 1.78
C ILE A 207 -16.69 -17.25 1.83
N VAL A 208 -15.93 -16.92 2.86
CA VAL A 208 -14.64 -17.56 3.17
C VAL A 208 -14.78 -18.26 4.53
N HIS A 209 -14.60 -19.57 4.55
CA HIS A 209 -14.74 -20.37 5.76
C HIS A 209 -13.69 -19.95 6.82
N GLY A 210 -14.17 -19.73 8.04
CA GLY A 210 -13.32 -19.34 9.18
C GLY A 210 -12.82 -17.89 9.15
N LEU A 211 -13.22 -17.08 8.16
CA LEU A 211 -12.84 -15.69 8.09
C LEU A 211 -13.33 -14.91 9.31
N VAL A 212 -12.40 -14.37 10.09
CA VAL A 212 -12.72 -13.53 11.24
C VAL A 212 -13.05 -12.10 10.78
N PRO A 213 -13.96 -11.38 11.47
CA PRO A 213 -14.23 -9.98 11.15
C PRO A 213 -12.99 -9.10 11.35
N GLY A 214 -12.79 -8.13 10.46
CA GLY A 214 -11.85 -7.04 10.65
C GLY A 214 -12.49 -5.88 11.40
N TYR A 215 -11.70 -5.13 12.16
CA TYR A 215 -12.20 -4.05 13.01
C TYR A 215 -11.37 -2.78 12.88
N TRP A 216 -12.04 -1.65 13.03
CA TRP A 216 -11.43 -0.33 13.15
C TRP A 216 -12.10 0.45 14.28
N GLN A 217 -11.46 1.49 14.76
CA GLN A 217 -11.94 2.25 15.90
C GLN A 217 -12.23 3.69 15.50
N ASP A 218 -13.43 4.18 15.89
CA ASP A 218 -13.79 5.59 15.87
C ASP A 218 -13.93 6.14 17.30
N ALA A 219 -14.43 7.36 17.44
CA ALA A 219 -14.64 8.00 18.76
C ALA A 219 -15.68 7.26 19.63
N THR A 220 -16.51 6.39 19.06
CA THR A 220 -17.55 5.64 19.77
C THR A 220 -17.17 4.19 20.08
N GLY A 221 -15.99 3.74 19.65
CA GLY A 221 -15.47 2.39 19.90
C GLY A 221 -15.18 1.58 18.63
N TRP A 222 -15.02 0.27 18.80
CA TRP A 222 -14.70 -0.65 17.69
C TRP A 222 -15.91 -0.86 16.76
N LYS A 223 -15.63 -0.85 15.46
CA LYS A 223 -16.58 -1.07 14.37
C LYS A 223 -16.09 -2.21 13.48
N THR A 224 -17.03 -2.96 12.90
CA THR A 224 -16.71 -3.93 11.85
C THR A 224 -16.28 -3.20 10.59
N ALA A 225 -15.18 -3.64 10.01
CA ALA A 225 -14.63 -3.09 8.78
C ALA A 225 -15.21 -3.81 7.56
N VAL A 226 -15.57 -3.03 6.54
CA VAL A 226 -16.08 -3.52 5.25
C VAL A 226 -15.47 -2.68 4.13
N ALA A 227 -15.26 -3.29 2.96
CA ALA A 227 -14.88 -2.59 1.74
C ALA A 227 -15.68 -3.13 0.56
N GLY A 228 -16.16 -2.23 -0.30
CA GLY A 228 -17.03 -2.60 -1.43
C GLY A 228 -16.29 -2.80 -2.76
N LEU A 229 -15.07 -2.27 -2.91
CA LEU A 229 -14.32 -2.38 -4.16
C LEU A 229 -14.05 -3.85 -4.50
N HIS A 230 -14.29 -4.23 -5.76
CA HIS A 230 -13.96 -5.55 -6.29
C HIS A 230 -12.50 -5.91 -5.99
N LEU A 231 -12.28 -7.04 -5.37
CA LEU A 231 -10.96 -7.57 -5.05
C LEU A 231 -10.27 -8.08 -6.32
N SER A 232 -8.95 -8.08 -6.30
CA SER A 232 -8.13 -8.57 -7.41
C SER A 232 -6.89 -9.27 -6.88
N ALA A 233 -6.11 -9.82 -7.78
CA ALA A 233 -4.79 -10.37 -7.46
C ALA A 233 -3.82 -9.38 -6.80
N SER A 234 -4.20 -8.11 -6.68
CA SER A 234 -3.47 -7.14 -5.87
C SER A 234 -3.66 -7.31 -4.36
N GLY A 235 -4.73 -8.02 -3.91
CA GLY A 235 -5.04 -8.07 -2.48
C GLY A 235 -6.16 -9.03 -2.07
N SER A 236 -6.57 -9.99 -2.89
CA SER A 236 -7.75 -10.83 -2.62
C SER A 236 -7.51 -11.99 -1.63
N LEU A 237 -6.26 -12.42 -1.46
CA LEU A 237 -5.93 -13.66 -0.73
C LEU A 237 -6.37 -13.64 0.74
N THR A 238 -6.86 -14.80 1.19
CA THR A 238 -7.24 -15.08 2.58
C THR A 238 -6.57 -16.34 3.09
N GLY A 239 -6.35 -16.41 4.39
CA GLY A 239 -5.78 -17.57 5.08
C GLY A 239 -5.37 -17.23 6.51
N SER A 240 -4.82 -18.23 7.23
CA SER A 240 -4.29 -18.04 8.59
C SER A 240 -2.79 -17.73 8.57
N VAL A 241 -2.24 -17.22 9.69
CA VAL A 241 -0.79 -17.02 9.77
C VAL A 241 -0.02 -18.35 9.75
N ARG A 242 -0.62 -19.45 10.20
CA ARG A 242 -0.06 -20.79 10.06
C ARG A 242 0.06 -21.18 8.59
N SER A 243 -1.01 -21.04 7.81
CA SER A 243 -0.98 -21.32 6.37
C SER A 243 0.02 -20.44 5.62
N LEU A 244 0.10 -19.16 5.99
CA LEU A 244 1.10 -18.27 5.43
C LEU A 244 2.53 -18.75 5.75
N SER A 245 2.78 -19.16 7.01
CA SER A 245 4.09 -19.71 7.41
C SER A 245 4.48 -20.95 6.61
N VAL A 246 3.56 -21.89 6.38
CA VAL A 246 3.81 -23.09 5.56
C VAL A 246 4.19 -22.70 4.12
N TRP A 247 3.50 -21.76 3.52
CA TRP A 247 3.88 -21.24 2.20
C TRP A 247 5.28 -20.62 2.23
N LEU A 248 5.56 -19.75 3.19
CA LEU A 248 6.85 -19.07 3.32
C LEU A 248 8.01 -20.05 3.63
N GLN A 249 7.74 -21.13 4.36
CA GLN A 249 8.68 -22.23 4.58
C GLN A 249 9.06 -22.92 3.25
N SER A 250 8.09 -23.10 2.34
CA SER A 250 8.38 -23.66 1.02
C SER A 250 9.28 -22.73 0.17
N LEU A 251 9.18 -21.41 0.36
CA LEU A 251 10.07 -20.44 -0.26
C LEU A 251 11.51 -20.54 0.29
N LEU A 252 11.64 -20.60 1.64
CA LEU A 252 12.94 -20.74 2.30
C LEU A 252 13.63 -22.04 1.93
N SER A 253 12.91 -23.17 1.93
CA SER A 253 13.45 -24.46 1.53
C SER A 253 13.74 -24.57 0.04
N ASN A 254 13.19 -23.67 -0.77
CA ASN A 254 13.28 -23.69 -2.22
C ASN A 254 12.84 -25.04 -2.84
N THR A 255 11.81 -25.65 -2.28
CA THR A 255 11.28 -26.97 -2.67
C THR A 255 9.80 -26.92 -2.98
N GLY A 256 9.28 -27.95 -3.70
CA GLY A 256 7.86 -28.05 -4.01
C GLY A 256 7.29 -26.81 -4.68
N PRO A 257 6.15 -26.30 -4.23
CA PRO A 257 5.54 -25.08 -4.76
C PRO A 257 6.45 -23.83 -4.70
N GLY A 258 7.32 -23.75 -3.71
CA GLY A 258 8.26 -22.63 -3.51
C GLY A 258 9.52 -22.67 -4.38
N ALA A 259 9.75 -23.77 -5.10
CA ALA A 259 10.97 -23.94 -5.90
C ALA A 259 11.12 -22.85 -6.99
N GLY A 260 12.24 -22.13 -6.93
CA GLY A 260 12.58 -21.04 -7.85
C GLY A 260 11.82 -19.73 -7.65
N VAL A 261 10.79 -19.72 -6.80
CA VAL A 261 9.89 -18.57 -6.61
C VAL A 261 10.65 -17.38 -6.04
N LEU A 262 11.32 -17.56 -4.91
CA LEU A 262 11.99 -16.46 -4.22
C LEU A 262 13.05 -15.80 -5.11
N LYS A 263 13.84 -16.59 -5.84
CA LYS A 263 14.82 -16.10 -6.80
C LYS A 263 14.19 -15.20 -7.88
N THR A 264 13.01 -15.57 -8.39
CA THR A 264 12.30 -14.79 -9.40
C THR A 264 11.76 -13.49 -8.80
N LEU A 265 11.11 -13.57 -7.62
CA LEU A 265 10.46 -12.41 -7.01
C LEU A 265 11.46 -11.37 -6.49
N THR A 266 12.63 -11.79 -6.03
CA THR A 266 13.68 -10.91 -5.50
C THR A 266 14.73 -10.52 -6.54
N GLN A 267 14.52 -10.88 -7.81
CA GLN A 267 15.39 -10.43 -8.90
C GLN A 267 15.52 -8.91 -8.87
N GLN A 268 16.76 -8.40 -8.91
CA GLN A 268 17.02 -6.97 -8.92
C GLN A 268 16.28 -6.28 -10.06
N ARG A 269 15.47 -5.30 -9.72
CA ARG A 269 14.76 -4.43 -10.65
C ARG A 269 15.44 -3.07 -10.69
N TYR A 270 15.30 -2.37 -11.82
CA TYR A 270 15.96 -1.09 -12.06
C TYR A 270 14.98 -0.07 -12.62
N LEU A 271 15.14 1.18 -12.19
CA LEU A 271 14.57 2.34 -12.88
C LEU A 271 15.49 2.71 -14.06
N ASN A 272 15.03 3.66 -14.89
CA ASN A 272 15.83 4.22 -15.96
C ASN A 272 17.16 4.78 -15.42
N GLY A 273 18.24 4.62 -16.16
CA GLY A 273 19.57 5.01 -15.71
C GLY A 273 20.21 4.02 -14.73
N ASP A 274 19.76 2.76 -14.75
CA ASP A 274 20.29 1.65 -13.94
C ASP A 274 20.26 1.89 -12.42
N ILE A 275 19.27 2.67 -11.95
CA ILE A 275 19.06 2.91 -10.53
C ILE A 275 18.37 1.67 -9.91
N PRO A 276 19.01 0.99 -8.94
CA PRO A 276 18.46 -0.22 -8.35
C PRO A 276 17.22 0.09 -7.50
N SER A 277 16.18 -0.73 -7.65
CA SER A 277 14.95 -0.67 -6.86
C SER A 277 15.00 -1.70 -5.73
N ALA A 278 14.55 -1.32 -4.55
CA ALA A 278 14.30 -2.25 -3.45
C ALA A 278 12.94 -2.97 -3.56
N TYR A 279 12.11 -2.62 -4.55
CA TYR A 279 10.87 -3.31 -4.87
C TYR A 279 11.11 -4.27 -6.05
N GLY A 280 10.90 -5.56 -5.80
CA GLY A 280 10.98 -6.62 -6.81
C GLY A 280 9.62 -6.89 -7.46
N LEU A 281 9.29 -8.17 -7.66
CA LEU A 281 8.02 -8.60 -8.26
C LEU A 281 7.05 -9.06 -7.15
N GLY A 282 6.41 -8.10 -6.48
CA GLY A 282 5.52 -8.36 -5.33
C GLY A 282 6.25 -8.69 -4.04
N THR A 283 7.54 -8.45 -3.98
CA THR A 283 8.39 -8.63 -2.80
C THR A 283 9.31 -7.42 -2.67
N THR A 284 9.55 -6.97 -1.45
CA THR A 284 10.47 -5.87 -1.16
C THR A 284 11.73 -6.40 -0.49
N SER A 285 12.84 -5.68 -0.64
CA SER A 285 14.04 -5.88 0.18
C SER A 285 14.19 -4.74 1.19
N SER A 286 14.60 -5.08 2.39
CA SER A 286 14.92 -4.13 3.47
C SER A 286 16.24 -4.50 4.12
N GLN A 287 16.96 -3.50 4.65
CA GLN A 287 18.22 -3.71 5.37
C GLN A 287 17.99 -3.63 6.88
N ILE A 288 18.49 -4.61 7.62
CA ILE A 288 18.55 -4.63 9.08
C ILE A 288 20.00 -4.87 9.46
N GLY A 289 20.74 -3.81 9.80
CA GLY A 289 22.20 -3.89 9.92
C GLY A 289 22.85 -4.33 8.60
N GLU A 290 23.63 -5.39 8.63
CA GLU A 290 24.25 -5.97 7.43
C GLU A 290 23.37 -7.03 6.72
N HIS A 291 22.18 -7.30 7.26
CA HIS A 291 21.28 -8.33 6.76
C HIS A 291 20.27 -7.78 5.74
N THR A 292 20.14 -8.44 4.60
CA THR A 292 19.07 -8.21 3.65
C THR A 292 17.90 -9.16 3.94
N VAL A 293 16.73 -8.60 4.20
CA VAL A 293 15.50 -9.37 4.40
C VAL A 293 14.50 -9.05 3.30
N TYR A 294 13.70 -10.03 2.92
CA TYR A 294 12.70 -9.91 1.86
C TYR A 294 11.31 -10.09 2.44
N GLY A 295 10.35 -9.30 1.98
CA GLY A 295 9.01 -9.40 2.50
C GLY A 295 7.99 -8.59 1.74
N HIS A 296 6.78 -8.57 2.23
CA HIS A 296 5.71 -7.71 1.77
C HIS A 296 4.66 -7.54 2.85
N GLY A 297 4.02 -6.39 2.86
CA GLY A 297 2.92 -6.11 3.75
C GLY A 297 1.57 -6.11 3.07
N GLY A 298 0.52 -6.11 3.88
CA GLY A 298 -0.85 -6.01 3.42
C GLY A 298 -1.71 -5.16 4.35
N SER A 299 -2.57 -4.33 3.76
CA SER A 299 -3.52 -3.50 4.48
C SER A 299 -4.85 -3.49 3.74
N HIS A 300 -5.86 -4.09 4.36
CA HIS A 300 -7.26 -3.91 4.06
C HIS A 300 -7.96 -3.22 5.24
N ALA A 301 -9.18 -2.75 5.03
CA ALA A 301 -10.02 -2.23 6.10
C ALA A 301 -10.12 -3.26 7.23
N GLY A 302 -9.56 -2.95 8.40
CA GLY A 302 -9.57 -3.81 9.57
C GLY A 302 -8.59 -4.99 9.56
N TYR A 303 -7.72 -5.12 8.55
CA TYR A 303 -6.73 -6.21 8.51
C TYR A 303 -5.35 -5.68 8.16
N LYS A 304 -4.33 -6.15 8.88
CA LYS A 304 -2.92 -5.86 8.62
C LYS A 304 -2.11 -7.15 8.63
N THR A 305 -1.23 -7.28 7.66
CA THR A 305 -0.37 -8.46 7.49
C THR A 305 1.03 -8.00 7.11
N TYR A 306 2.04 -8.69 7.56
CA TYR A 306 3.42 -8.52 7.10
C TYR A 306 4.20 -9.81 7.23
N PHE A 307 5.14 -10.07 6.31
CA PHE A 307 6.14 -11.11 6.48
C PHE A 307 7.53 -10.60 6.11
N LEU A 308 8.54 -11.19 6.73
CA LEU A 308 9.96 -11.00 6.42
C LEU A 308 10.66 -12.34 6.38
N LEU A 309 11.52 -12.54 5.39
CA LEU A 309 12.36 -13.74 5.19
C LEU A 309 13.82 -13.32 5.14
N HIS A 310 14.68 -14.11 5.76
CA HIS A 310 16.14 -14.10 5.58
C HIS A 310 16.58 -15.44 5.01
N PRO A 311 16.68 -15.60 3.67
CA PRO A 311 16.93 -16.92 3.06
C PRO A 311 18.27 -17.52 3.43
N GLU A 312 19.33 -16.70 3.54
CA GLU A 312 20.69 -17.18 3.85
C GLU A 312 20.83 -17.74 5.27
N LEU A 313 20.06 -17.20 6.22
CA LEU A 313 20.03 -17.67 7.60
C LEU A 313 18.86 -18.62 7.88
N ASP A 314 18.08 -18.97 6.87
CA ASP A 314 16.92 -19.85 6.98
C ASP A 314 15.96 -19.40 8.09
N ALA A 315 15.47 -18.17 7.99
CA ALA A 315 14.63 -17.57 9.02
C ALA A 315 13.48 -16.75 8.44
N GLY A 316 12.31 -16.82 9.09
CA GLY A 316 11.15 -16.06 8.71
C GLY A 316 10.29 -15.61 9.89
N VAL A 317 9.60 -14.49 9.67
CA VAL A 317 8.61 -13.89 10.58
C VAL A 317 7.36 -13.61 9.76
N ALA A 318 6.19 -13.93 10.27
CA ALA A 318 4.92 -13.50 9.69
C ALA A 318 3.98 -12.98 10.79
N LEU A 319 3.22 -11.94 10.44
CA LEU A 319 2.26 -11.27 11.32
C LEU A 319 0.94 -11.08 10.60
N VAL A 320 -0.15 -11.38 11.27
CA VAL A 320 -1.51 -11.02 10.84
C VAL A 320 -2.30 -10.42 12.00
N SER A 321 -3.23 -9.51 11.68
CA SER A 321 -4.17 -8.99 12.67
C SER A 321 -5.51 -8.65 12.04
N ASN A 322 -6.58 -8.63 12.85
CA ASN A 322 -7.90 -8.18 12.47
C ASN A 322 -8.24 -6.80 13.05
N ARG A 323 -7.24 -5.95 13.19
CA ARG A 323 -7.36 -4.57 13.72
C ARG A 323 -6.65 -3.54 12.85
N GLU A 324 -7.32 -2.42 12.57
CA GLU A 324 -6.84 -1.35 11.68
C GLU A 324 -5.58 -0.64 12.20
N ASP A 325 -5.44 -0.51 13.51
CA ASP A 325 -4.37 0.24 14.17
C ASP A 325 -3.04 -0.52 14.33
N THR A 326 -2.92 -1.73 13.78
CA THR A 326 -1.68 -2.51 13.80
C THR A 326 -0.64 -1.90 12.86
N THR A 327 0.53 -1.57 13.39
CA THR A 327 1.72 -1.16 12.60
C THR A 327 2.53 -2.39 12.18
N ALA A 328 1.97 -3.22 11.28
CA ALA A 328 2.48 -4.55 10.98
C ALA A 328 3.95 -4.55 10.50
N TYR A 329 4.36 -3.57 9.68
CA TYR A 329 5.73 -3.45 9.21
C TYR A 329 6.70 -3.19 10.37
N THR A 330 6.40 -2.20 11.21
CA THR A 330 7.24 -1.88 12.38
C THR A 330 7.40 -3.08 13.31
N HIS A 331 6.31 -3.79 13.57
CA HIS A 331 6.33 -4.98 14.42
C HIS A 331 7.15 -6.13 13.80
N ALA A 332 6.99 -6.38 12.49
CA ALA A 332 7.78 -7.40 11.80
C ALA A 332 9.28 -7.06 11.81
N LEU A 333 9.64 -5.78 11.61
CA LEU A 333 11.03 -5.31 11.73
C LEU A 333 11.58 -5.48 13.14
N GLU A 334 10.82 -5.13 14.21
CA GLU A 334 11.25 -5.33 15.59
C GLU A 334 11.55 -6.80 15.90
N VAL A 335 10.66 -7.71 15.48
CA VAL A 335 10.84 -9.14 15.72
C VAL A 335 12.02 -9.70 14.91
N MET A 336 12.16 -9.33 13.65
CA MET A 336 13.29 -9.77 12.81
C MET A 336 14.62 -9.20 13.30
N SER A 337 14.65 -7.94 13.72
CA SER A 337 15.82 -7.29 14.35
C SER A 337 16.27 -8.05 15.61
N ALA A 338 15.33 -8.45 16.48
CA ALA A 338 15.64 -9.25 17.65
C ALA A 338 16.16 -10.65 17.28
N LEU A 339 15.60 -11.28 16.23
CA LEU A 339 16.03 -12.58 15.72
C LEU A 339 17.47 -12.56 15.20
N LEU A 340 17.82 -11.50 14.47
CA LEU A 340 19.13 -11.31 13.85
C LEU A 340 20.18 -10.73 14.84
N ALA A 341 19.77 -10.32 16.05
CA ALA A 341 20.60 -9.54 16.97
C ALA A 341 21.20 -8.27 16.30
N ALA A 342 20.47 -7.69 15.36
CA ALA A 342 20.88 -6.53 14.59
C ALA A 342 19.91 -5.36 14.88
N PRO A 343 20.32 -4.30 15.58
CA PRO A 343 19.43 -3.21 15.93
C PRO A 343 19.00 -2.43 14.68
N LEU A 344 17.76 -1.96 14.68
CA LEU A 344 17.28 -0.99 13.69
C LEU A 344 18.02 0.34 13.88
N PRO A 345 18.20 1.13 12.80
CA PRO A 345 18.74 2.49 12.96
C PRO A 345 17.91 3.29 13.95
N PRO A 346 18.52 4.23 14.69
CA PRO A 346 17.78 5.14 15.56
C PRO A 346 16.73 5.93 14.78
N ARG A 347 15.63 6.30 15.45
CA ARG A 347 14.65 7.23 14.89
C ARG A 347 15.32 8.58 14.62
N SER A 348 14.99 9.19 13.49
CA SER A 348 15.54 10.49 13.08
C SER A 348 14.60 11.62 13.45
N ASN A 349 15.15 12.69 14.03
CA ASN A 349 14.51 13.99 14.21
C ASN A 349 15.29 15.08 13.46
N ALA A 350 16.04 14.71 12.42
CA ALA A 350 16.85 15.65 11.61
C ALA A 350 16.00 16.64 10.82
N LEU A 351 14.75 16.27 10.50
CA LEU A 351 13.82 17.16 9.79
C LEU A 351 12.93 17.89 10.80
N PRO A 352 12.80 19.22 10.70
CA PRO A 352 11.90 20.00 11.56
C PRO A 352 10.44 19.62 11.33
N ASP A 353 9.65 19.54 12.40
CA ASP A 353 8.20 19.38 12.31
C ASP A 353 7.58 20.56 11.56
N GLY A 354 6.63 20.24 10.67
CA GLY A 354 5.97 21.26 9.87
C GLY A 354 5.28 20.74 8.63
N LEU A 355 4.66 21.66 7.92
CA LEU A 355 4.04 21.44 6.62
C LEU A 355 4.89 22.16 5.55
N TYR A 356 5.24 21.41 4.52
CA TYR A 356 6.14 21.83 3.46
C TYR A 356 5.49 21.60 2.10
N ALA A 357 5.80 22.44 1.13
CA ALA A 357 5.30 22.31 -0.23
C ALA A 357 6.40 22.52 -1.26
N SER A 358 6.33 21.80 -2.39
CA SER A 358 7.18 22.06 -3.54
C SER A 358 6.83 23.41 -4.17
N THR A 359 7.81 24.14 -4.69
CA THR A 359 7.57 25.40 -5.38
C THR A 359 7.05 25.21 -6.81
N ALA A 360 7.43 24.12 -7.47
CA ALA A 360 7.14 23.84 -8.87
C ALA A 360 5.98 22.88 -9.08
N GLU A 361 5.79 21.92 -8.16
CA GLU A 361 4.86 20.81 -8.29
C GLU A 361 3.75 20.86 -7.23
N PRO A 362 2.60 20.21 -7.45
CA PRO A 362 1.52 20.16 -6.46
C PRO A 362 1.81 19.16 -5.32
N TYR A 363 3.08 18.97 -4.98
CA TYR A 363 3.52 18.03 -3.97
C TYR A 363 3.71 18.69 -2.62
N TRP A 364 3.43 17.94 -1.57
CA TRP A 364 3.56 18.40 -0.19
C TRP A 364 4.12 17.28 0.69
N LEU A 365 4.73 17.72 1.79
CA LEU A 365 5.32 16.87 2.80
C LEU A 365 4.95 17.40 4.18
N LYS A 366 4.46 16.53 5.06
CA LYS A 366 4.25 16.85 6.47
C LYS A 366 5.25 16.08 7.31
N VAL A 367 5.99 16.75 8.15
CA VAL A 367 6.89 16.12 9.13
C VAL A 367 6.29 16.31 10.52
N SER A 368 6.24 15.24 11.31
CA SER A 368 5.75 15.28 12.68
C SER A 368 6.33 14.13 13.49
N ASN A 369 7.00 14.45 14.60
CA ASN A 369 7.53 13.47 15.55
C ASN A 369 8.34 12.33 14.88
N GLY A 370 9.28 12.67 14.01
CA GLY A 370 10.10 11.68 13.31
C GLY A 370 9.34 10.79 12.33
N THR A 371 8.24 11.28 11.79
CA THR A 371 7.44 10.66 10.73
C THR A 371 7.30 11.65 9.58
N ALA A 372 7.48 11.18 8.35
CA ALA A 372 7.23 11.97 7.14
C ALA A 372 6.00 11.42 6.42
N SER A 373 5.08 12.32 6.05
CA SER A 373 3.91 12.02 5.24
C SER A 373 4.02 12.73 3.90
N TYR A 374 4.35 11.98 2.85
CA TYR A 374 4.42 12.48 1.48
C TYR A 374 3.10 12.21 0.76
N LEU A 375 2.45 13.29 0.31
CA LEU A 375 1.14 13.24 -0.37
C LEU A 375 0.09 12.41 0.40
N GLY A 376 0.13 12.45 1.74
CA GLY A 376 -0.81 11.73 2.61
C GLY A 376 -0.40 10.31 3.01
N SER A 377 0.68 9.76 2.45
CA SER A 377 1.23 8.47 2.86
C SER A 377 2.37 8.67 3.85
N ALA A 378 2.25 8.13 5.05
CA ALA A 378 3.19 8.35 6.14
C ALA A 378 4.13 7.16 6.36
N ASP A 379 5.39 7.45 6.69
CA ASP A 379 6.37 6.46 7.13
C ASP A 379 7.29 7.04 8.22
N ASN A 380 7.85 6.14 9.01
CA ASN A 380 8.79 6.47 10.07
C ASN A 380 10.15 6.86 9.49
N LEU A 381 10.74 7.91 10.07
CA LEU A 381 12.09 8.36 9.73
C LEU A 381 13.13 7.75 10.68
N TYR A 382 14.21 7.29 10.08
CA TYR A 382 15.38 6.74 10.75
C TYR A 382 16.62 7.49 10.33
N GLN A 383 17.71 7.41 11.12
CA GLN A 383 18.98 7.97 10.73
C GLN A 383 19.56 7.23 9.53
N GLY A 384 20.02 7.99 8.54
CA GLY A 384 20.69 7.46 7.35
C GLY A 384 22.19 7.27 7.56
N ALA A 385 22.98 7.64 6.56
CA ALA A 385 24.44 7.50 6.59
C ALA A 385 25.10 8.38 7.67
N ASP A 386 24.45 9.48 8.05
CA ASP A 386 24.85 10.37 9.13
C ASP A 386 23.64 10.92 9.90
N ALA A 387 23.87 11.70 10.94
CA ALA A 387 22.82 12.21 11.83
C ALA A 387 21.90 13.28 11.16
N GLU A 388 22.32 13.87 10.05
CA GLU A 388 21.56 14.90 9.32
C GLU A 388 20.67 14.28 8.25
N GLU A 389 20.90 13.03 7.86
CA GLU A 389 20.11 12.33 6.89
C GLU A 389 18.96 11.56 7.55
N ALA A 390 17.75 11.79 7.06
CA ALA A 390 16.56 11.02 7.44
C ALA A 390 16.15 10.09 6.30
N ILE A 391 15.98 8.81 6.60
CA ILE A 391 15.57 7.78 5.63
C ILE A 391 14.33 7.03 6.10
N THR A 392 13.60 6.44 5.15
CA THR A 392 12.61 5.38 5.45
C THR A 392 13.23 4.00 5.22
N LEU A 393 12.73 2.99 5.92
CA LEU A 393 13.15 1.60 5.72
C LEU A 393 12.25 0.87 4.70
N SER A 394 11.13 1.48 4.33
CA SER A 394 10.13 0.92 3.43
C SER A 394 10.54 1.07 1.97
N ALA A 395 10.47 -0.04 1.22
CA ALA A 395 10.68 -0.03 -0.23
C ALA A 395 9.45 0.45 -1.02
N HIS A 396 8.28 0.58 -0.38
CA HIS A 396 7.07 1.07 -1.04
C HIS A 396 7.11 2.56 -1.34
N MET A 397 7.82 3.32 -0.49
CA MET A 397 8.02 4.76 -0.65
C MET A 397 9.39 5.11 -0.04
N PRO A 398 10.49 4.72 -0.70
CA PRO A 398 11.81 5.03 -0.19
C PRO A 398 12.03 6.54 -0.17
N MET A 399 12.46 7.04 0.99
CA MET A 399 12.83 8.44 1.19
C MET A 399 14.25 8.54 1.69
N ARG A 400 14.96 9.58 1.22
CA ARG A 400 16.27 10.00 1.70
C ARG A 400 16.31 11.53 1.69
N LEU A 401 16.16 12.13 2.85
CA LEU A 401 15.87 13.56 3.00
C LEU A 401 16.87 14.23 3.94
N ARG A 402 17.15 15.52 3.69
CA ARG A 402 17.96 16.40 4.52
C ARG A 402 17.32 17.77 4.66
N TRP A 403 17.55 18.41 5.78
CA TRP A 403 17.23 19.80 6.02
C TRP A 403 18.48 20.65 5.82
N ASP A 404 18.42 21.68 4.93
CA ASP A 404 19.54 22.57 4.62
C ASP A 404 19.51 23.90 5.40
N GLY A 405 18.62 24.02 6.38
CA GLY A 405 18.38 25.25 7.14
C GLY A 405 17.22 26.11 6.58
N LYS A 406 16.71 25.81 5.37
CA LYS A 406 15.62 26.54 4.70
C LYS A 406 14.58 25.63 4.05
N ALA A 407 15.00 24.47 3.57
CA ALA A 407 14.17 23.55 2.82
C ALA A 407 14.51 22.09 3.17
N ILE A 408 13.55 21.20 2.94
CA ILE A 408 13.79 19.75 2.92
C ILE A 408 14.07 19.37 1.47
N GLN A 409 15.20 18.70 1.23
CA GLN A 409 15.61 18.23 -0.08
C GLN A 409 16.10 16.78 -0.05
N GLY A 410 16.03 16.12 -1.18
CA GLY A 410 16.49 14.75 -1.33
C GLY A 410 15.65 13.97 -2.33
N GLU A 411 15.48 12.67 -2.08
CA GLU A 411 14.76 11.77 -2.96
C GLU A 411 13.55 11.15 -2.25
N ILE A 412 12.44 11.04 -2.99
CA ILE A 412 11.27 10.25 -2.62
C ILE A 412 10.89 9.40 -3.83
N GLY A 413 10.84 8.07 -3.66
CA GLY A 413 10.59 7.15 -4.76
C GLY A 413 11.67 7.21 -5.84
N HIS A 414 12.91 7.52 -5.48
CA HIS A 414 14.06 7.79 -6.37
C HIS A 414 13.94 9.06 -7.24
N ALA A 415 12.90 9.88 -7.07
CA ALA A 415 12.80 11.16 -7.74
C ALA A 415 13.25 12.30 -6.82
N SER A 416 14.05 13.22 -7.35
CA SER A 416 14.51 14.40 -6.60
C SER A 416 13.35 15.28 -6.19
N ARG A 417 13.35 15.74 -4.94
CA ARG A 417 12.32 16.59 -4.35
C ARG A 417 12.94 17.75 -3.58
N TYR A 418 12.21 18.89 -3.60
CA TYR A 418 12.57 20.08 -2.88
C TYR A 418 11.31 20.73 -2.28
N PHE A 419 11.28 20.92 -0.97
CA PHE A 419 10.12 21.41 -0.24
C PHE A 419 10.52 22.55 0.68
N THR A 420 9.83 23.70 0.54
CA THR A 420 9.97 24.83 1.45
C THR A 420 8.85 24.83 2.49
N PRO A 421 9.05 25.42 3.67
CA PRO A 421 7.97 25.65 4.62
C PRO A 421 6.78 26.34 3.95
N VAL A 422 5.56 25.88 4.25
CA VAL A 422 4.35 26.46 3.69
C VAL A 422 4.17 27.90 4.17
N VAL A 423 4.00 28.82 3.22
CA VAL A 423 3.53 30.18 3.48
C VAL A 423 2.06 30.24 3.04
N PRO A 424 1.09 30.21 3.97
CA PRO A 424 -0.32 30.25 3.62
C PRO A 424 -0.68 31.52 2.84
N ASN A 425 -1.56 31.38 1.86
CA ASN A 425 -2.16 32.50 1.16
C ASN A 425 -3.69 32.35 1.13
N ASP A 426 -4.41 33.44 0.98
CA ASP A 426 -5.86 33.44 0.88
C ASP A 426 -6.31 33.23 -0.58
N CYS A 427 -6.29 31.97 -1.04
CA CYS A 427 -6.85 31.62 -2.35
C CYS A 427 -8.30 31.13 -2.28
N LEU A 428 -8.85 30.94 -1.07
CA LEU A 428 -10.19 30.35 -0.87
C LEU A 428 -11.30 31.15 -1.58
N LYS A 429 -11.24 32.49 -1.57
CA LYS A 429 -12.25 33.33 -2.23
C LYS A 429 -12.32 33.10 -3.75
N MET A 430 -11.22 32.79 -4.38
CA MET A 430 -11.13 32.61 -5.84
C MET A 430 -11.62 31.26 -6.31
N VAL A 431 -11.63 30.24 -5.43
CA VAL A 431 -11.88 28.85 -5.80
C VAL A 431 -13.28 28.34 -5.38
N GLN A 432 -14.10 29.24 -4.83
CA GLN A 432 -15.47 28.92 -4.41
C GLN A 432 -16.34 28.41 -5.56
N GLY A 433 -17.28 27.52 -5.26
CA GLY A 433 -18.28 27.00 -6.19
C GLY A 433 -18.00 25.57 -6.62
N ARG A 434 -18.60 25.19 -7.74
CA ARG A 434 -18.61 23.81 -8.22
C ARG A 434 -17.50 23.52 -9.21
N TRP A 435 -16.89 22.34 -9.06
CA TRP A 435 -15.86 21.78 -9.92
C TRP A 435 -16.27 20.39 -10.37
N TYR A 436 -16.13 20.07 -11.65
CA TYR A 436 -16.55 18.78 -12.21
C TYR A 436 -15.46 18.13 -13.05
N HIS A 437 -15.45 16.80 -13.06
CA HIS A 437 -14.59 15.97 -13.91
C HIS A 437 -15.34 15.64 -15.19
N PRO A 438 -14.86 16.07 -16.38
CA PRO A 438 -15.63 15.97 -17.61
C PRO A 438 -16.02 14.55 -18.02
N GLU A 439 -15.12 13.60 -17.82
CA GLU A 439 -15.28 12.21 -18.25
C GLU A 439 -16.20 11.43 -17.29
N SER A 440 -15.88 11.41 -15.99
CA SER A 440 -16.63 10.62 -14.99
C SER A 440 -17.91 11.29 -14.49
N LYS A 441 -18.11 12.59 -14.79
CA LYS A 441 -19.19 13.44 -14.22
C LYS A 441 -19.17 13.61 -12.71
N ALA A 442 -18.11 13.14 -12.03
CA ALA A 442 -17.89 13.43 -10.63
C ALA A 442 -17.75 14.95 -10.40
N ALA A 443 -18.21 15.42 -9.24
CA ALA A 443 -18.11 16.82 -8.91
C ALA A 443 -17.90 17.03 -7.41
N PHE A 444 -17.28 18.15 -7.07
CA PHE A 444 -17.22 18.64 -5.70
C PHE A 444 -17.54 20.13 -5.64
N ASP A 445 -17.98 20.58 -4.49
CA ASP A 445 -18.28 21.98 -4.20
C ASP A 445 -17.31 22.50 -3.13
N ILE A 446 -16.83 23.75 -3.28
CA ILE A 446 -16.08 24.48 -2.26
C ILE A 446 -16.99 25.58 -1.72
N GLU A 447 -17.28 25.54 -0.41
CA GLU A 447 -18.06 26.54 0.30
C GLU A 447 -17.31 26.97 1.57
N GLY A 448 -16.87 28.24 1.59
CA GLY A 448 -16.01 28.74 2.66
C GLY A 448 -14.66 28.02 2.67
N ASP A 449 -14.34 27.38 3.78
CA ASP A 449 -13.13 26.60 4.02
C ASP A 449 -13.36 25.08 3.98
N GLN A 450 -14.48 24.65 3.38
CA GLN A 450 -14.84 23.24 3.26
C GLN A 450 -14.98 22.79 1.81
N LEU A 451 -14.54 21.57 1.55
CA LEU A 451 -14.85 20.82 0.33
C LEU A 451 -15.97 19.83 0.63
N ARG A 452 -16.95 19.73 -0.29
CA ARG A 452 -18.01 18.72 -0.27
C ARG A 452 -17.97 17.89 -1.54
N ILE A 453 -17.83 16.57 -1.40
CA ILE A 453 -17.77 15.62 -2.53
C ILE A 453 -18.75 14.48 -2.31
N GLY A 454 -19.34 13.96 -3.40
CA GLY A 454 -20.33 12.90 -3.36
C GLY A 454 -21.74 13.40 -3.66
N VAL A 455 -22.75 12.52 -3.50
CA VAL A 455 -24.14 12.76 -3.90
C VAL A 455 -25.07 12.61 -2.72
N GLY A 456 -25.93 13.60 -2.50
CA GLY A 456 -27.01 13.55 -1.51
C GLY A 456 -26.49 13.20 -0.10
N THR A 457 -27.05 12.15 0.48
CA THR A 457 -26.68 11.64 1.81
C THR A 457 -25.30 10.97 1.86
N LEU A 458 -24.69 10.70 0.70
CA LEU A 458 -23.35 10.13 0.57
C LEU A 458 -22.26 11.22 0.46
N ARG A 459 -22.60 12.48 0.70
CA ARG A 459 -21.63 13.57 0.70
C ARG A 459 -20.68 13.47 1.88
N ALA A 460 -19.38 13.52 1.56
CA ALA A 460 -18.30 13.71 2.53
C ALA A 460 -17.88 15.19 2.54
N CYS A 461 -17.52 15.69 3.73
CA CYS A 461 -17.01 17.04 3.92
C CYS A 461 -15.58 16.98 4.46
N GLY A 462 -14.70 17.81 3.92
CA GLY A 462 -13.31 17.94 4.36
C GLY A 462 -12.91 19.38 4.55
N GLN A 463 -12.07 19.62 5.55
CA GLN A 463 -11.48 20.91 5.82
C GLN A 463 -10.38 21.21 4.78
N LEU A 464 -10.34 22.46 4.33
CA LEU A 464 -9.32 22.98 3.42
C LEU A 464 -8.22 23.69 4.21
N THR A 465 -6.97 23.33 3.93
CA THR A 465 -5.78 23.99 4.49
C THR A 465 -4.92 24.53 3.37
N SER A 466 -4.49 25.80 3.44
CA SER A 466 -3.63 26.40 2.42
C SER A 466 -2.24 25.77 2.41
N LEU A 467 -1.78 25.37 1.21
CA LEU A 467 -0.39 24.98 0.92
C LEU A 467 0.38 26.09 0.20
N GLY A 468 -0.24 27.28 0.05
CA GLY A 468 0.32 28.40 -0.72
C GLY A 468 0.23 28.20 -2.25
N ALA A 469 0.46 29.28 -3.01
CA ALA A 469 0.58 29.28 -4.48
C ALA A 469 -0.55 28.52 -5.20
N GLY A 470 -1.82 28.78 -4.82
CA GLY A 470 -2.99 28.16 -5.47
C GLY A 470 -3.20 26.68 -5.15
N ARG A 471 -2.70 26.22 -3.99
CA ARG A 471 -2.82 24.82 -3.55
C ARG A 471 -3.55 24.74 -2.22
N LEU A 472 -4.49 23.81 -2.13
CA LEU A 472 -5.25 23.50 -0.91
C LEU A 472 -5.12 22.01 -0.59
N LEU A 473 -4.79 21.71 0.66
CA LEU A 473 -4.84 20.36 1.20
C LEU A 473 -6.24 20.07 1.70
N VAL A 474 -6.73 18.89 1.36
CA VAL A 474 -8.01 18.35 1.82
C VAL A 474 -7.77 17.12 2.67
N GLU A 475 -8.43 17.02 3.82
CA GLU A 475 -8.53 15.82 4.60
C GLU A 475 -10.01 15.40 4.70
N LEU A 476 -10.33 14.18 4.23
CA LEU A 476 -11.67 13.62 4.21
C LEU A 476 -11.72 12.29 4.96
N PRO A 477 -12.65 12.06 5.88
CA PRO A 477 -12.88 10.75 6.45
C PRO A 477 -13.56 9.82 5.42
N ASP A 478 -13.16 8.53 5.40
CA ASP A 478 -13.77 7.49 4.58
C ASP A 478 -13.72 6.13 5.30
N GLY A 479 -14.65 5.93 6.22
CA GLY A 479 -14.66 4.73 7.07
C GLY A 479 -13.40 4.62 7.92
N PRO A 480 -12.67 3.49 7.82
CA PRO A 480 -11.44 3.28 8.60
C PRO A 480 -10.27 4.16 8.15
N TRP A 481 -10.42 4.88 7.04
CA TRP A 481 -9.33 5.65 6.43
C TRP A 481 -9.63 7.14 6.34
N LYS A 482 -8.57 7.89 6.05
CA LYS A 482 -8.62 9.29 5.68
C LYS A 482 -8.05 9.46 4.29
N LYS A 483 -8.71 10.27 3.47
CA LYS A 483 -8.23 10.69 2.16
C LYS A 483 -7.53 12.03 2.31
N ASN A 484 -6.25 12.08 1.99
CA ASN A 484 -5.45 13.30 2.00
C ASN A 484 -4.99 13.60 0.57
N PHE A 485 -5.40 14.72 0.02
CA PHE A 485 -5.02 15.11 -1.33
C PHE A 485 -4.91 16.63 -1.48
N CYS A 486 -4.13 17.05 -2.47
CA CYS A 486 -3.96 18.44 -2.83
C CYS A 486 -4.87 18.80 -4.00
N LEU A 487 -5.54 19.93 -3.89
CA LEU A 487 -6.18 20.66 -4.99
C LEU A 487 -5.19 21.66 -5.52
N TYR A 488 -4.73 21.52 -6.75
CA TYR A 488 -3.84 22.45 -7.42
C TYR A 488 -4.57 23.23 -8.50
N PHE A 489 -4.89 24.49 -8.21
CA PHE A 489 -5.68 25.37 -9.06
C PHE A 489 -4.81 26.05 -10.12
N GLN A 490 -5.25 25.98 -11.38
CA GLN A 490 -4.62 26.58 -12.55
C GLN A 490 -5.70 27.26 -13.41
N GLY A 491 -6.09 28.48 -13.01
CA GLY A 491 -7.20 29.18 -13.67
C GLY A 491 -8.54 28.46 -13.49
N TYR A 492 -9.15 28.01 -14.60
CA TYR A 492 -10.43 27.31 -14.60
C TYR A 492 -10.29 25.78 -14.45
N SER A 493 -9.11 25.29 -14.18
CA SER A 493 -8.85 23.86 -13.93
C SER A 493 -8.25 23.66 -12.55
N VAL A 494 -8.48 22.47 -11.99
CA VAL A 494 -7.87 22.01 -10.74
C VAL A 494 -7.44 20.57 -10.89
N ARG A 495 -6.19 20.29 -10.56
CA ARG A 495 -5.65 18.95 -10.53
C ARG A 495 -5.72 18.40 -9.10
N LEU A 496 -6.28 17.21 -8.94
CA LEU A 496 -6.29 16.48 -7.68
C LEU A 496 -5.06 15.58 -7.62
N VAL A 497 -4.31 15.70 -6.53
CA VAL A 497 -3.03 14.98 -6.35
C VAL A 497 -2.98 14.33 -4.99
N SER A 498 -2.82 13.02 -5.00
CA SER A 498 -2.54 12.19 -3.83
C SER A 498 -1.27 11.35 -4.08
N ASN A 499 -0.90 10.51 -3.12
CA ASN A 499 0.31 9.69 -3.23
C ASN A 499 0.30 8.79 -4.48
N ARG A 500 -0.82 8.12 -4.76
CA ARG A 500 -0.93 7.10 -5.79
C ARG A 500 -1.78 7.49 -6.99
N SER A 501 -2.36 8.71 -6.99
CA SER A 501 -3.15 9.22 -8.12
C SER A 501 -2.90 10.71 -8.29
N ARG A 502 -2.41 11.11 -9.48
CA ARG A 502 -1.97 12.48 -9.79
C ARG A 502 -2.55 12.97 -11.12
N VAL A 503 -3.50 12.24 -11.70
CA VAL A 503 -3.94 12.42 -13.09
C VAL A 503 -5.28 13.12 -13.25
N LEU A 504 -6.07 13.28 -12.19
CA LEU A 504 -7.42 13.81 -12.28
C LEU A 504 -7.43 15.32 -12.44
N ASN A 505 -8.11 15.80 -13.49
CA ASN A 505 -8.29 17.22 -13.79
C ASN A 505 -9.77 17.58 -13.79
N PHE A 506 -10.18 18.44 -12.87
CA PHE A 506 -11.53 18.99 -12.80
C PHE A 506 -11.56 20.37 -13.42
N ARG A 507 -12.73 20.81 -13.90
CA ARG A 507 -12.99 22.12 -14.45
C ARG A 507 -14.04 22.85 -13.65
N ARG A 508 -13.95 24.16 -13.61
CA ARG A 508 -14.96 25.01 -12.97
C ARG A 508 -16.27 24.94 -13.74
N ASP A 509 -17.39 24.78 -13.02
CA ASP A 509 -18.71 24.82 -13.61
C ASP A 509 -19.14 26.28 -13.80
N GLU A 510 -19.08 26.77 -15.05
CA GLU A 510 -19.46 28.14 -15.41
C GLU A 510 -20.98 28.35 -15.47
N CYS A 511 -21.79 27.28 -15.47
CA CYS A 511 -23.24 27.36 -15.62
C CYS A 511 -23.99 27.86 -14.38
N ARG A 512 -23.33 28.13 -13.25
CA ARG A 512 -23.93 28.74 -12.05
C ARG A 512 -23.53 30.19 -11.81
N ILE A 513 -23.34 30.99 -12.86
CA ILE A 513 -23.38 32.43 -12.74
C ILE A 513 -24.86 32.80 -12.55
N SER A 514 -25.24 33.03 -11.30
CA SER A 514 -26.42 33.74 -10.77
C SER A 514 -27.48 34.13 -11.80
N TRP A 515 -28.62 33.43 -11.77
CA TRP A 515 -29.86 34.10 -12.15
C TRP A 515 -30.05 35.27 -11.16
N PRO A 516 -30.25 36.50 -11.64
CA PRO A 516 -30.69 37.58 -10.76
C PRO A 516 -32.04 37.16 -10.19
N THR A 517 -32.15 37.11 -8.89
CA THR A 517 -33.44 37.08 -8.19
C THR A 517 -34.18 38.33 -8.61
N THR A 518 -35.03 38.24 -9.62
CA THR A 518 -36.07 39.23 -9.85
C THR A 518 -36.99 39.22 -8.63
N LYS A 519 -37.13 40.41 -8.07
CA LYS A 519 -37.91 40.78 -6.89
C LYS A 519 -39.35 40.26 -6.95
#